data_2ba11a17c516bbffe2a3b6526c75be0e
#
_entry.id   2ba11a17c516bbffe2a3b6526c75be0e
#
_cell.length_a   1.000
_cell.length_b   1.000
_cell.length_c   1.000
_cell.angle_alpha   90.00
_cell.angle_beta   90.00
_cell.angle_gamma   90.00
#
_symmetry.space_group_name_H-M   'P 1'
#
loop_
_entity.id
_entity.type
_entity.pdbx_description
1 polymer ?
#
loop_
_entity_poly.entity_id
_entity_poly.type
_entity_poly.pdbx_seq_one_letter_code
_entity_poly.pdbx_strand_id
1 'polypeptide(L)'
;MTTMEDTGVGYNDEEDKDANGGNDGHGGNDPVVDEEARTTSRTTTSNNNKASANKTSELILPNDHVRQFVSFLHKRIDESLTRSSGGNFEQGRDGERRGTNPVYEIGNLYEKSFPVISERYFKNANWPKKEAVLEFLEKEREEEGKTLTGEETDDEIFLALYEELYFRHVYSRSASPSIEERVESWKAYCRLFDCVLKRSKTSGLVLPNVWLWDMVDEFIYQFQSFCQFRGKLQAKSEEEIERLKELKDDGDVWQKEKVETYLEALQNKKKEEAEEREKEVESDEKAKRSNVVDTLGYFAIVGLARVQCLSGEYELSLKTFDAMP
;
A
#
# COMPACT_ATOMS: atom_id res chain seq x y z
N MET A 1 -33.70 39.52 35.28
CA MET A 1 -33.27 39.21 36.66
C MET A 1 -33.45 37.74 36.84
N THR A 2 -32.41 36.98 36.72
CA THR A 2 -32.16 35.71 37.41
C THR A 2 -30.74 35.30 37.06
N THR A 3 -29.98 35.10 38.07
CA THR A 3 -28.53 35.02 38.15
C THR A 3 -27.96 33.72 37.62
N MET A 4 -26.87 33.78 36.93
CA MET A 4 -25.98 32.66 36.59
C MET A 4 -25.22 32.20 37.85
N GLU A 5 -25.18 30.92 38.09
CA GLU A 5 -24.20 30.30 39.01
C GLU A 5 -23.13 29.59 38.20
N ASP A 6 -21.91 30.05 38.51
CA ASP A 6 -20.62 29.58 38.00
C ASP A 6 -20.18 28.39 38.85
N THR A 7 -19.92 27.23 38.24
CA THR A 7 -19.24 26.12 38.92
C THR A 7 -17.94 25.81 38.22
N GLY A 8 -16.86 26.44 38.73
CA GLY A 8 -15.50 26.11 38.39
C GLY A 8 -15.10 24.73 38.93
N VAL A 9 -14.51 23.92 38.06
CA VAL A 9 -13.79 22.69 38.42
C VAL A 9 -12.30 22.95 38.24
N GLY A 10 -11.61 23.01 39.40
CA GLY A 10 -10.17 23.17 39.44
C GLY A 10 -9.44 21.88 39.09
N TYR A 11 -8.39 22.02 38.31
CA TYR A 11 -7.38 20.98 38.13
C TYR A 11 -6.25 21.22 39.13
N ASN A 12 -5.98 20.20 39.95
CA ASN A 12 -4.82 20.15 40.81
C ASN A 12 -3.60 19.67 40.03
N ASP A 13 -2.56 20.50 40.01
CA ASP A 13 -1.19 20.12 39.72
C ASP A 13 -0.60 19.44 40.97
N GLU A 14 -0.14 18.22 40.85
CA GLU A 14 0.79 17.63 41.83
C GLU A 14 2.17 17.46 41.13
N GLU A 15 3.07 18.32 41.53
CA GLU A 15 4.53 18.15 41.38
C GLU A 15 5.01 17.14 42.42
N ASP A 16 5.70 16.11 41.99
CA ASP A 16 6.59 15.36 42.87
C ASP A 16 8.04 15.49 42.42
N LYS A 17 8.75 16.23 43.24
CA LYS A 17 10.22 16.23 43.36
C LYS A 17 10.58 15.28 44.48
N ASP A 18 11.65 14.53 44.29
CA ASP A 18 12.73 14.21 45.24
C ASP A 18 13.54 13.07 44.66
N ALA A 19 14.74 13.25 44.36
CA ALA A 19 15.98 13.57 45.10
C ALA A 19 16.71 12.33 45.60
N ASN A 20 17.86 12.11 44.98
CA ASN A 20 19.19 12.00 45.62
C ASN A 20 19.66 10.66 46.23
N GLY A 21 20.90 10.36 45.94
CA GLY A 21 21.81 9.47 46.67
C GLY A 21 22.35 8.36 45.80
N GLY A 22 23.54 8.25 45.32
CA GLY A 22 24.84 8.59 45.96
C GLY A 22 25.56 7.31 46.26
N ASN A 23 26.69 7.21 45.65
CA ASN A 23 27.96 6.72 46.20
C ASN A 23 28.58 5.40 45.75
N ASP A 24 29.80 5.52 45.22
CA ASP A 24 31.04 4.74 45.44
C ASP A 24 31.08 3.26 44.99
N GLY A 25 32.04 2.77 44.27
CA GLY A 25 33.46 3.05 44.15
C GLY A 25 34.23 1.74 44.00
N HIS A 26 35.41 1.79 43.47
CA HIS A 26 36.44 0.74 43.36
C HIS A 26 36.31 -0.15 42.14
N GLY A 27 37.23 -0.20 41.21
CA GLY A 27 38.72 -0.10 41.33
C GLY A 27 39.34 -1.41 40.92
N GLY A 28 40.18 -1.42 39.93
CA GLY A 28 41.16 -2.46 39.85
C GLY A 28 41.46 -3.06 38.47
N ASN A 29 42.48 -2.48 37.83
CA ASN A 29 43.59 -3.14 37.18
C ASN A 29 43.46 -3.92 35.88
N ASP A 30 44.10 -3.31 34.87
CA ASP A 30 44.81 -3.97 33.74
C ASP A 30 45.85 -5.02 34.19
N PRO A 31 46.27 -5.92 33.32
CA PRO A 31 47.50 -5.60 32.63
C PRO A 31 47.52 -5.92 31.12
N VAL A 32 48.24 -5.07 30.46
CA VAL A 32 48.91 -5.14 29.17
C VAL A 32 49.77 -6.41 29.05
N VAL A 33 49.72 -7.08 27.88
CA VAL A 33 50.88 -7.79 27.32
C VAL A 33 50.89 -7.63 25.81
N ASP A 34 51.96 -7.00 25.33
CA ASP A 34 52.47 -6.98 23.96
C ASP A 34 52.94 -8.39 23.53
N GLU A 35 52.92 -8.67 22.25
CA GLU A 35 54.06 -9.10 21.43
C GLU A 35 53.64 -9.53 20.01
N GLU A 36 54.06 -8.73 19.08
CA GLU A 36 54.96 -8.92 17.92
C GLU A 36 54.67 -10.04 16.89
N ALA A 37 54.45 -9.53 15.71
CA ALA A 37 55.10 -9.83 14.43
C ALA A 37 55.36 -11.27 14.00
N ARG A 38 54.78 -11.62 12.85
CA ARG A 38 55.59 -12.26 11.77
C ARG A 38 55.00 -12.02 10.36
N THR A 39 55.76 -11.26 9.64
CA THR A 39 55.78 -11.06 8.18
C THR A 39 56.03 -12.36 7.45
N THR A 40 55.24 -12.66 6.40
CA THR A 40 55.78 -13.35 5.23
C THR A 40 55.03 -12.85 3.98
N SER A 41 55.79 -12.15 3.18
CA SER A 41 55.52 -11.77 1.80
C SER A 41 55.39 -12.98 0.89
N ARG A 42 54.44 -12.99 -0.03
CA ARG A 42 54.67 -13.63 -1.33
C ARG A 42 53.84 -12.95 -2.42
N THR A 43 54.60 -12.31 -3.27
CA THR A 43 54.27 -11.68 -4.55
C THR A 43 53.81 -12.70 -5.59
N THR A 44 52.98 -12.25 -6.50
CA THR A 44 52.77 -12.55 -7.92
C THR A 44 51.33 -12.91 -8.18
N THR A 45 50.61 -12.44 -9.16
CA THR A 45 50.86 -11.86 -10.48
C THR A 45 49.58 -11.16 -10.95
N SER A 46 49.77 -10.03 -11.56
CA SER A 46 48.78 -9.31 -12.37
C SER A 46 48.21 -10.21 -13.47
N ASN A 47 46.88 -10.30 -13.57
CA ASN A 47 46.22 -10.55 -14.85
C ASN A 47 45.02 -9.66 -14.99
N ASN A 48 45.21 -8.60 -15.78
CA ASN A 48 44.16 -7.82 -16.40
C ASN A 48 43.32 -8.71 -17.30
N ASN A 49 42.08 -8.96 -16.93
CA ASN A 49 41.04 -9.26 -17.89
C ASN A 49 39.87 -8.33 -17.60
N LYS A 50 39.86 -7.20 -18.32
CA LYS A 50 38.64 -6.42 -18.60
C LYS A 50 37.70 -7.31 -19.39
N ALA A 51 36.83 -8.03 -18.71
CA ALA A 51 35.60 -8.51 -19.30
C ALA A 51 34.50 -7.61 -18.75
N SER A 52 34.00 -6.74 -19.61
CA SER A 52 32.73 -6.03 -19.45
C SER A 52 31.62 -7.06 -19.36
N ALA A 53 31.36 -7.53 -18.15
CA ALA A 53 30.15 -8.27 -17.87
C ALA A 53 29.10 -7.24 -17.47
N ASN A 54 28.26 -6.89 -18.44
CA ASN A 54 26.96 -6.31 -18.24
C ASN A 54 26.14 -7.35 -17.43
N LYS A 55 26.34 -7.41 -16.11
CA LYS A 55 25.47 -8.16 -15.21
C LYS A 55 24.19 -7.34 -15.09
N THR A 56 23.21 -7.64 -15.94
CA THR A 56 21.82 -7.52 -15.56
C THR A 56 21.71 -8.25 -14.23
N SER A 57 21.61 -7.51 -13.13
CA SER A 57 21.34 -8.11 -11.82
C SER A 57 19.95 -8.71 -11.96
N GLU A 58 19.86 -10.05 -11.99
CA GLU A 58 18.60 -10.75 -11.92
C GLU A 58 17.83 -10.21 -10.71
N LEU A 59 16.65 -9.66 -10.97
CA LEU A 59 15.72 -9.18 -9.96
C LEU A 59 15.10 -10.42 -9.30
N ILE A 60 15.72 -10.93 -8.26
CA ILE A 60 15.27 -12.16 -7.58
C ILE A 60 14.51 -11.79 -6.31
N LEU A 61 13.31 -12.38 -6.13
CA LEU A 61 12.60 -12.28 -4.86
C LEU A 61 13.42 -12.94 -3.73
N PRO A 62 13.58 -12.29 -2.56
CA PRO A 62 14.65 -12.60 -1.61
C PRO A 62 14.50 -13.94 -0.90
N ASN A 63 13.31 -14.52 -0.77
CA ASN A 63 13.13 -15.82 -0.11
C ASN A 63 11.81 -16.52 -0.50
N ASP A 64 11.71 -17.80 -0.16
CA ASP A 64 10.58 -18.66 -0.52
C ASP A 64 9.25 -18.21 0.10
N HIS A 65 9.23 -17.64 1.29
CA HIS A 65 7.98 -17.16 1.90
C HIS A 65 7.42 -15.93 1.15
N VAL A 66 8.30 -15.06 0.66
CA VAL A 66 7.89 -13.92 -0.17
C VAL A 66 7.38 -14.39 -1.52
N ARG A 67 8.07 -15.35 -2.15
CA ARG A 67 7.62 -15.98 -3.41
C ARG A 67 6.26 -16.63 -3.24
N GLN A 68 6.08 -17.45 -2.21
CA GLN A 68 4.81 -18.09 -1.91
C GLN A 68 3.70 -17.07 -1.65
N PHE A 69 3.97 -16.00 -0.90
CA PHE A 69 2.98 -14.94 -0.68
C PHE A 69 2.54 -14.29 -1.99
N VAL A 70 3.49 -13.90 -2.83
CA VAL A 70 3.23 -13.27 -4.13
C VAL A 70 2.43 -14.20 -5.04
N SER A 71 2.88 -15.45 -5.18
CA SER A 71 2.21 -16.47 -6.02
C SER A 71 0.79 -16.78 -5.53
N PHE A 72 0.59 -16.95 -4.20
CA PHE A 72 -0.75 -17.18 -3.65
C PHE A 72 -1.67 -15.96 -3.81
N LEU A 73 -1.19 -14.77 -3.54
CA LEU A 73 -1.98 -13.55 -3.69
C LEU A 73 -2.39 -13.36 -5.15
N HIS A 74 -1.45 -13.50 -6.09
CA HIS A 74 -1.72 -13.45 -7.52
C HIS A 74 -2.79 -14.47 -7.93
N LYS A 75 -2.60 -15.74 -7.58
CA LYS A 75 -3.53 -16.81 -7.88
C LYS A 75 -4.94 -16.56 -7.33
N ARG A 76 -5.08 -16.04 -6.09
CA ARG A 76 -6.39 -15.78 -5.50
C ARG A 76 -7.10 -14.58 -6.13
N ILE A 77 -6.35 -13.57 -6.54
CA ILE A 77 -6.89 -12.44 -7.30
C ILE A 77 -7.35 -12.92 -8.68
N ASP A 78 -6.54 -13.69 -9.39
CA ASP A 78 -6.89 -14.27 -10.68
C ASP A 78 -8.13 -15.18 -10.60
N GLU A 79 -8.18 -16.08 -9.61
CA GLU A 79 -9.38 -16.90 -9.36
C GLU A 79 -10.62 -16.06 -9.04
N SER A 80 -10.47 -14.94 -8.36
CA SER A 80 -11.58 -14.02 -8.10
C SER A 80 -12.09 -13.39 -9.39
N LEU A 81 -11.19 -13.03 -10.30
CA LEU A 81 -11.52 -12.44 -11.60
C LEU A 81 -12.18 -13.45 -12.54
N THR A 82 -11.62 -14.65 -12.67
CA THR A 82 -12.07 -15.69 -13.60
C THR A 82 -13.38 -16.35 -13.19
N ARG A 83 -13.69 -16.45 -11.89
CA ARG A 83 -14.97 -17.01 -11.39
C ARG A 83 -16.19 -16.22 -11.85
N SER A 84 -16.04 -15.00 -12.29
CA SER A 84 -17.11 -14.21 -12.92
C SER A 84 -17.56 -14.76 -14.26
N SER A 85 -16.70 -15.51 -14.94
CA SER A 85 -16.93 -15.98 -16.30
C SER A 85 -17.67 -17.34 -16.43
N GLY A 86 -18.31 -17.86 -15.37
CA GLY A 86 -19.20 -19.01 -15.51
C GLY A 86 -18.84 -20.30 -14.78
N GLY A 87 -17.96 -20.23 -13.79
CA GLY A 87 -17.65 -21.39 -12.93
C GLY A 87 -18.84 -21.77 -12.04
N ASN A 88 -19.66 -22.73 -12.47
CA ASN A 88 -20.63 -23.40 -11.59
C ASN A 88 -19.89 -23.92 -10.35
N PHE A 89 -20.42 -23.56 -9.17
CA PHE A 89 -20.14 -24.31 -7.95
C PHE A 89 -20.64 -25.74 -8.19
N GLU A 90 -19.75 -26.65 -8.51
CA GLU A 90 -20.08 -28.07 -8.40
C GLU A 90 -20.40 -28.32 -6.93
N GLN A 91 -21.70 -28.36 -6.61
CA GLN A 91 -22.17 -28.98 -5.40
C GLN A 91 -21.74 -30.44 -5.50
N GLY A 92 -20.62 -30.75 -4.87
CA GLY A 92 -20.24 -32.16 -4.69
C GLY A 92 -21.40 -32.90 -4.05
N ARG A 93 -21.71 -34.08 -4.57
CA ARG A 93 -22.84 -34.95 -4.18
C ARG A 93 -22.87 -35.27 -2.67
N ASP A 94 -21.85 -34.93 -1.91
CA ASP A 94 -21.65 -35.25 -0.48
C ASP A 94 -21.67 -34.07 0.46
N GLY A 95 -22.16 -32.87 0.04
CA GLY A 95 -22.34 -31.74 0.94
C GLY A 95 -21.04 -31.10 1.47
N GLU A 96 -19.87 -31.58 1.12
CA GLU A 96 -18.60 -30.96 1.43
C GLU A 96 -18.37 -29.77 0.50
N ARG A 97 -18.38 -28.57 1.08
CA ARG A 97 -17.97 -27.32 0.42
C ARG A 97 -16.47 -27.39 0.13
N ARG A 98 -16.08 -28.08 -0.97
CA ARG A 98 -14.71 -28.06 -1.45
C ARG A 98 -14.46 -26.74 -2.19
N GLY A 99 -13.89 -25.78 -1.50
CA GLY A 99 -13.44 -24.52 -2.04
C GLY A 99 -13.62 -23.43 -1.02
N THR A 100 -12.51 -22.96 -0.44
CA THR A 100 -12.48 -21.77 0.39
C THR A 100 -12.88 -20.56 -0.45
N ASN A 101 -13.62 -19.64 0.14
CA ASN A 101 -14.00 -18.39 -0.52
C ASN A 101 -12.74 -17.56 -0.82
N PRO A 102 -12.44 -17.17 -2.07
CA PRO A 102 -11.24 -16.40 -2.40
C PRO A 102 -11.10 -15.12 -1.59
N VAL A 103 -12.22 -14.44 -1.31
CA VAL A 103 -12.23 -13.22 -0.50
C VAL A 103 -11.69 -13.48 0.90
N TYR A 104 -12.06 -14.61 1.51
CA TYR A 104 -11.55 -14.99 2.82
C TYR A 104 -10.05 -15.30 2.79
N GLU A 105 -9.58 -15.96 1.73
CA GLU A 105 -8.15 -16.26 1.58
C GLU A 105 -7.34 -14.99 1.29
N ILE A 106 -7.82 -14.12 0.41
CA ILE A 106 -7.21 -12.80 0.17
C ILE A 106 -7.17 -12.00 1.49
N GLY A 107 -8.26 -12.02 2.27
CA GLY A 107 -8.31 -11.39 3.60
C GLY A 107 -7.24 -11.93 4.55
N ASN A 108 -7.07 -13.24 4.63
CA ASN A 108 -6.01 -13.84 5.45
C ASN A 108 -4.60 -13.48 4.96
N LEU A 109 -4.38 -13.43 3.64
CA LEU A 109 -3.10 -12.99 3.09
C LEU A 109 -2.83 -11.53 3.45
N TYR A 110 -3.81 -10.67 3.28
CA TYR A 110 -3.71 -9.25 3.59
C TYR A 110 -3.53 -8.97 5.09
N GLU A 111 -4.44 -9.46 5.93
CA GLU A 111 -4.50 -9.10 7.35
C GLU A 111 -3.48 -9.86 8.22
N LYS A 112 -3.14 -11.11 7.82
CA LYS A 112 -2.30 -11.97 8.65
C LYS A 112 -0.92 -12.21 8.05
N SER A 113 -0.84 -12.54 6.76
CA SER A 113 0.44 -12.94 6.15
C SER A 113 1.31 -11.73 5.81
N PHE A 114 0.75 -10.71 5.19
CA PHE A 114 1.49 -9.51 4.78
C PHE A 114 2.18 -8.79 5.96
N PRO A 115 1.52 -8.51 7.10
CA PRO A 115 2.18 -7.88 8.23
C PRO A 115 3.30 -8.72 8.84
N VAL A 116 3.09 -10.04 8.95
CA VAL A 116 4.08 -10.96 9.51
C VAL A 116 5.32 -11.05 8.61
N ILE A 117 5.13 -11.14 7.29
CA ILE A 117 6.23 -11.18 6.32
C ILE A 117 6.97 -9.84 6.31
N SER A 118 6.23 -8.72 6.35
CA SER A 118 6.80 -7.37 6.42
C SER A 118 7.68 -7.18 7.65
N GLU A 119 7.19 -7.55 8.84
CA GLU A 119 7.96 -7.43 10.08
C GLU A 119 9.19 -8.37 10.09
N ARG A 120 9.04 -9.57 9.55
CA ARG A 120 10.11 -10.57 9.59
C ARG A 120 11.24 -10.31 8.60
N TYR A 121 10.91 -9.87 7.38
CA TYR A 121 11.89 -9.80 6.28
C TYR A 121 12.17 -8.38 5.81
N PHE A 122 11.26 -7.45 6.06
CA PHE A 122 11.32 -6.09 5.51
C PHE A 122 11.25 -4.98 6.57
N LYS A 123 11.50 -5.33 7.83
CA LYS A 123 11.53 -4.34 8.93
C LYS A 123 12.45 -3.15 8.64
N ASN A 124 13.62 -3.41 8.03
CA ASN A 124 14.63 -2.42 7.69
C ASN A 124 14.87 -2.30 6.17
N ALA A 125 13.99 -2.83 5.34
CA ALA A 125 14.08 -2.81 3.89
C ALA A 125 12.70 -2.64 3.26
N ASN A 126 12.64 -2.25 2.00
CA ASN A 126 11.40 -2.26 1.25
C ASN A 126 11.10 -3.66 0.70
N TRP A 127 9.82 -3.95 0.47
CA TRP A 127 9.41 -5.09 -0.33
C TRP A 127 10.04 -5.03 -1.73
N PRO A 128 10.11 -6.14 -2.45
CA PRO A 128 10.53 -6.13 -3.84
C PRO A 128 9.67 -5.18 -4.67
N LYS A 129 10.30 -4.46 -5.59
CA LYS A 129 9.56 -3.61 -6.53
C LYS A 129 8.75 -4.46 -7.50
N LYS A 130 7.73 -3.87 -8.14
CA LYS A 130 6.84 -4.56 -9.08
C LYS A 130 7.57 -5.25 -10.24
N GLU A 131 8.69 -4.68 -10.69
CA GLU A 131 9.47 -5.25 -11.78
C GLU A 131 10.04 -6.63 -11.41
N ALA A 132 10.51 -6.78 -10.17
CA ALA A 132 10.98 -8.08 -9.66
C ALA A 132 9.83 -9.09 -9.49
N VAL A 133 8.65 -8.61 -9.12
CA VAL A 133 7.45 -9.44 -9.00
C VAL A 133 6.98 -9.90 -10.37
N LEU A 134 6.95 -9.01 -11.34
CA LEU A 134 6.58 -9.34 -12.72
C LEU A 134 7.52 -10.41 -13.32
N GLU A 135 8.84 -10.21 -13.21
CA GLU A 135 9.83 -11.19 -13.67
C GLU A 135 9.65 -12.55 -12.99
N PHE A 136 9.33 -12.55 -11.70
CA PHE A 136 9.06 -13.79 -10.97
C PHE A 136 7.81 -14.52 -11.50
N LEU A 137 6.70 -13.81 -11.73
CA LEU A 137 5.46 -14.38 -12.25
C LEU A 137 5.61 -14.88 -13.69
N GLU A 138 6.40 -14.19 -14.51
CA GLU A 138 6.73 -14.65 -15.87
C GLU A 138 7.51 -15.97 -15.84
N LYS A 139 8.51 -16.10 -14.97
CA LYS A 139 9.25 -17.36 -14.79
C LYS A 139 8.36 -18.52 -14.30
N GLU A 140 7.48 -18.25 -13.30
CA GLU A 140 6.52 -19.27 -12.83
C GLU A 140 5.63 -19.78 -13.98
N ARG A 141 5.15 -18.88 -14.84
CA ARG A 141 4.32 -19.27 -16.01
C ARG A 141 5.09 -20.08 -17.04
N GLU A 142 6.32 -19.72 -17.33
CA GLU A 142 7.19 -20.48 -18.23
C GLU A 142 7.44 -21.90 -17.71
N GLU A 143 7.69 -22.05 -16.41
CA GLU A 143 7.88 -23.35 -15.75
C GLU A 143 6.61 -24.21 -15.78
N GLU A 144 5.43 -23.58 -15.67
CA GLU A 144 4.13 -24.28 -15.80
C GLU A 144 3.74 -24.60 -17.26
N GLY A 145 4.53 -24.19 -18.25
CA GLY A 145 4.25 -24.41 -19.68
C GLY A 145 3.07 -23.60 -20.22
N LYS A 146 2.66 -22.58 -19.51
CA LYS A 146 1.61 -21.65 -19.94
C LYS A 146 2.22 -20.58 -20.85
N THR A 147 2.16 -20.81 -22.14
CA THR A 147 2.56 -19.79 -23.13
C THR A 147 1.57 -18.63 -23.09
N LEU A 148 2.09 -17.41 -23.01
CA LEU A 148 1.32 -16.17 -23.15
C LEU A 148 0.60 -16.17 -24.52
N THR A 149 -0.65 -16.57 -24.57
CA THR A 149 -1.55 -16.20 -25.67
C THR A 149 -1.93 -14.76 -25.40
N GLY A 150 -1.56 -13.85 -26.31
CA GLY A 150 -1.58 -12.38 -26.21
C GLY A 150 -2.90 -11.69 -25.84
N GLU A 151 -3.70 -12.26 -24.98
CA GLU A 151 -4.80 -11.61 -24.29
C GLU A 151 -4.21 -10.91 -23.07
N GLU A 152 -4.60 -9.66 -22.85
CA GLU A 152 -4.22 -8.81 -21.73
C GLU A 152 -4.28 -9.62 -20.43
N THR A 153 -3.10 -9.91 -19.88
CA THR A 153 -3.02 -10.65 -18.63
C THR A 153 -3.63 -9.77 -17.53
N ASP A 154 -4.49 -10.34 -16.70
CA ASP A 154 -5.07 -9.67 -15.52
C ASP A 154 -4.01 -9.24 -14.49
N ASP A 155 -2.73 -9.38 -14.83
CA ASP A 155 -1.59 -8.92 -14.06
C ASP A 155 -1.60 -7.41 -13.78
N GLU A 156 -2.21 -6.61 -14.66
CA GLU A 156 -2.28 -5.15 -14.45
C GLU A 156 -2.97 -4.80 -13.13
N ILE A 157 -4.10 -5.44 -12.85
CA ILE A 157 -4.81 -5.20 -11.58
C ILE A 157 -4.05 -5.79 -10.39
N PHE A 158 -3.46 -6.98 -10.56
CA PHE A 158 -2.64 -7.57 -9.51
C PHE A 158 -1.44 -6.69 -9.17
N LEU A 159 -0.73 -6.21 -10.19
CA LEU A 159 0.44 -5.33 -10.00
C LEU A 159 0.04 -3.99 -9.39
N ALA A 160 -1.11 -3.43 -9.75
CA ALA A 160 -1.63 -2.21 -9.12
C ALA A 160 -1.95 -2.42 -7.63
N LEU A 161 -2.57 -3.55 -7.27
CA LEU A 161 -2.83 -3.93 -5.88
C LEU A 161 -1.54 -4.21 -5.11
N TYR A 162 -0.56 -4.85 -5.75
CA TYR A 162 0.75 -5.09 -5.15
C TYR A 162 1.52 -3.78 -4.89
N GLU A 163 1.49 -2.83 -5.82
CA GLU A 163 2.11 -1.51 -5.62
C GLU A 163 1.46 -0.74 -4.47
N GLU A 164 0.17 -0.88 -4.28
CA GLU A 164 -0.53 -0.31 -3.11
C GLU A 164 0.03 -0.88 -1.81
N LEU A 165 0.18 -2.21 -1.70
CA LEU A 165 0.79 -2.87 -0.55
C LEU A 165 2.26 -2.44 -0.36
N TYR A 166 3.02 -2.32 -1.45
CA TYR A 166 4.40 -1.88 -1.42
C TYR A 166 4.52 -0.48 -0.79
N PHE A 167 3.74 0.50 -1.27
CA PHE A 167 3.80 1.86 -0.75
C PHE A 167 3.21 1.99 0.65
N ARG A 168 2.19 1.23 0.99
CA ARG A 168 1.72 1.10 2.37
C ARG A 168 2.85 0.68 3.30
N HIS A 169 3.63 -0.32 2.92
CA HIS A 169 4.80 -0.74 3.68
C HIS A 169 5.87 0.37 3.77
N VAL A 170 6.17 1.06 2.66
CA VAL A 170 7.12 2.19 2.65
C VAL A 170 6.73 3.24 3.67
N TYR A 171 5.47 3.66 3.67
CA TYR A 171 4.98 4.69 4.59
C TYR A 171 4.85 4.21 6.04
N SER A 172 4.56 2.94 6.28
CA SER A 172 4.54 2.38 7.64
C SER A 172 5.93 2.29 8.27
N ARG A 173 6.95 2.04 7.45
CA ARG A 173 8.34 1.88 7.88
C ARG A 173 9.09 3.19 7.99
N SER A 174 8.83 4.13 7.07
CA SER A 174 9.57 5.40 6.98
C SER A 174 8.73 6.55 7.47
N ALA A 175 9.16 7.21 8.53
CA ALA A 175 8.52 8.43 9.01
C ALA A 175 8.62 9.58 7.97
N SER A 176 9.58 9.51 7.04
CA SER A 176 9.77 10.48 5.97
C SER A 176 10.22 9.80 4.69
N PRO A 177 9.28 9.30 3.87
CA PRO A 177 9.60 8.79 2.54
C PRO A 177 10.30 9.84 1.68
N SER A 178 11.18 9.42 0.76
CA SER A 178 11.87 10.31 -0.17
C SER A 178 10.89 11.00 -1.14
N ILE A 179 11.35 12.01 -1.86
CA ILE A 179 10.54 12.69 -2.89
C ILE A 179 10.14 11.69 -3.98
N GLU A 180 11.07 10.85 -4.41
CA GLU A 180 10.85 9.83 -5.43
C GLU A 180 9.79 8.82 -4.97
N GLU A 181 9.89 8.32 -3.73
CA GLU A 181 8.89 7.41 -3.16
C GLU A 181 7.50 8.05 -3.09
N ARG A 182 7.42 9.34 -2.78
CA ARG A 182 6.15 10.10 -2.78
C ARG A 182 5.54 10.25 -4.16
N VAL A 183 6.37 10.51 -5.19
CA VAL A 183 5.93 10.60 -6.59
C VAL A 183 5.47 9.24 -7.10
N GLU A 184 6.26 8.21 -6.85
CA GLU A 184 5.91 6.86 -7.31
C GLU A 184 4.66 6.32 -6.60
N SER A 185 4.45 6.64 -5.31
CA SER A 185 3.21 6.26 -4.62
C SER A 185 1.97 6.95 -5.22
N TRP A 186 2.07 8.23 -5.59
CA TRP A 186 1.00 8.92 -6.32
C TRP A 186 0.66 8.21 -7.62
N LYS A 187 1.67 7.88 -8.42
CA LYS A 187 1.49 7.17 -9.70
C LYS A 187 0.88 5.77 -9.48
N ALA A 188 1.26 5.09 -8.40
CA ALA A 188 0.69 3.79 -8.06
C ALA A 188 -0.81 3.89 -7.74
N TYR A 189 -1.23 4.86 -6.94
CA TYR A 189 -2.65 5.10 -6.67
C TYR A 189 -3.44 5.53 -7.91
N CYS A 190 -2.86 6.38 -8.77
CA CYS A 190 -3.48 6.73 -10.05
C CYS A 190 -3.73 5.46 -10.90
N ARG A 191 -2.72 4.59 -11.04
CA ARG A 191 -2.89 3.31 -11.77
C ARG A 191 -3.97 2.43 -11.14
N LEU A 192 -3.97 2.28 -9.82
CA LEU A 192 -4.96 1.47 -9.12
C LEU A 192 -6.39 1.97 -9.35
N PHE A 193 -6.64 3.25 -9.15
CA PHE A 193 -7.98 3.82 -9.36
C PHE A 193 -8.37 3.84 -10.83
N ASP A 194 -7.44 4.11 -11.74
CA ASP A 194 -7.69 3.99 -13.17
C ASP A 194 -8.09 2.58 -13.58
N CYS A 195 -7.42 1.55 -13.06
CA CYS A 195 -7.81 0.15 -13.28
C CYS A 195 -9.23 -0.13 -12.78
N VAL A 196 -9.58 0.35 -11.58
CA VAL A 196 -10.91 0.16 -11.00
C VAL A 196 -11.98 0.89 -11.82
N LEU A 197 -11.71 2.14 -12.22
CA LEU A 197 -12.68 2.98 -12.95
C LEU A 197 -12.90 2.51 -14.40
N LYS A 198 -11.89 1.94 -15.05
CA LYS A 198 -11.96 1.43 -16.43
C LYS A 198 -12.58 0.04 -16.53
N ARG A 199 -12.61 -0.73 -15.43
CA ARG A 199 -13.11 -2.10 -15.48
C ARG A 199 -14.59 -2.18 -15.77
N SER A 200 -14.96 -3.17 -16.61
CA SER A 200 -16.35 -3.53 -16.85
C SER A 200 -16.98 -4.11 -15.59
N LYS A 201 -18.29 -3.96 -15.43
CA LYS A 201 -19.10 -4.56 -14.36
C LYS A 201 -18.90 -6.07 -14.18
N THR A 202 -18.51 -6.78 -15.24
CA THR A 202 -18.30 -8.22 -15.28
C THR A 202 -17.00 -8.66 -14.66
N SER A 203 -16.16 -7.74 -14.21
CA SER A 203 -14.85 -8.06 -13.64
C SER A 203 -14.92 -8.69 -12.25
N GLY A 204 -15.49 -9.73 -11.98
CA GLY A 204 -15.73 -10.47 -10.71
C GLY A 204 -14.75 -10.30 -9.53
N LEU A 205 -13.85 -9.32 -9.57
CA LEU A 205 -12.91 -9.04 -8.49
C LEU A 205 -13.65 -8.74 -7.18
N VAL A 206 -13.37 -9.53 -6.16
CA VAL A 206 -13.92 -9.32 -4.83
C VAL A 206 -12.77 -9.24 -3.83
N LEU A 207 -12.67 -8.12 -3.13
CA LEU A 207 -11.64 -7.85 -2.13
C LEU A 207 -12.23 -7.71 -0.73
N PRO A 208 -11.46 -7.98 0.34
CA PRO A 208 -11.88 -7.74 1.70
C PRO A 208 -12.19 -6.26 1.94
N ASN A 209 -13.30 -5.97 2.62
CA ASN A 209 -13.70 -4.58 2.89
C ASN A 209 -12.64 -3.81 3.70
N VAL A 210 -11.90 -4.50 4.57
CA VAL A 210 -10.79 -3.89 5.33
C VAL A 210 -9.72 -3.37 4.37
N TRP A 211 -9.33 -4.16 3.37
CA TRP A 211 -8.33 -3.69 2.39
C TRP A 211 -8.85 -2.51 1.56
N LEU A 212 -10.12 -2.58 1.13
CA LEU A 212 -10.75 -1.48 0.37
C LEU A 212 -10.86 -0.19 1.20
N TRP A 213 -11.17 -0.30 2.50
CA TRP A 213 -11.12 0.85 3.42
C TRP A 213 -9.71 1.43 3.50
N ASP A 214 -8.75 0.58 3.75
CA ASP A 214 -7.36 0.99 3.92
C ASP A 214 -6.77 1.61 2.65
N MET A 215 -7.21 1.22 1.45
CA MET A 215 -6.81 1.89 0.19
C MET A 215 -7.19 3.38 0.18
N VAL A 216 -8.40 3.70 0.62
CA VAL A 216 -8.87 5.09 0.67
C VAL A 216 -8.21 5.84 1.82
N ASP A 217 -8.10 5.22 3.00
CA ASP A 217 -7.49 5.84 4.18
C ASP A 217 -6.01 6.16 3.95
N GLU A 218 -5.25 5.22 3.39
CA GLU A 218 -3.85 5.41 3.03
C GLU A 218 -3.64 6.45 1.91
N PHE A 219 -4.52 6.47 0.91
CA PHE A 219 -4.47 7.49 -0.14
C PHE A 219 -4.54 8.90 0.46
N ILE A 220 -5.47 9.12 1.40
CA ILE A 220 -5.62 10.41 2.08
C ILE A 220 -4.47 10.68 3.05
N TYR A 221 -4.01 9.66 3.76
CA TYR A 221 -2.85 9.78 4.65
C TYR A 221 -1.60 10.19 3.88
N GLN A 222 -1.34 9.58 2.73
CA GLN A 222 -0.17 9.91 1.90
C GLN A 222 -0.28 11.31 1.29
N PHE A 223 -1.48 11.74 0.87
CA PHE A 223 -1.76 13.12 0.48
C PHE A 223 -1.44 14.09 1.63
N GLN A 224 -1.96 13.84 2.83
CA GLN A 224 -1.70 14.66 4.01
C GLN A 224 -0.20 14.71 4.35
N SER A 225 0.48 13.57 4.30
CA SER A 225 1.92 13.46 4.50
C SER A 225 2.71 14.30 3.49
N PHE A 226 2.27 14.33 2.22
CA PHE A 226 2.90 15.15 1.20
C PHE A 226 2.65 16.64 1.42
N CYS A 227 1.45 17.04 1.80
CA CYS A 227 1.16 18.44 2.16
C CYS A 227 2.02 18.92 3.33
N GLN A 228 2.18 18.11 4.37
CA GLN A 228 3.05 18.38 5.50
C GLN A 228 4.53 18.46 5.08
N PHE A 229 4.96 17.56 4.20
CA PHE A 229 6.31 17.59 3.65
C PHE A 229 6.57 18.89 2.87
N ARG A 230 5.64 19.33 2.03
CA ARG A 230 5.72 20.61 1.31
C ARG A 230 5.69 21.83 2.25
N GLY A 231 4.89 21.77 3.31
CA GLY A 231 4.78 22.88 4.29
C GLY A 231 6.06 23.13 5.10
N LYS A 232 6.92 22.13 5.25
CA LYS A 232 8.18 22.23 6.02
C LYS A 232 9.37 22.72 5.16
N LEU A 233 9.15 23.70 4.27
CA LEU A 233 10.18 24.17 3.34
C LEU A 233 11.44 24.71 4.03
N GLN A 234 11.29 25.37 5.19
CA GLN A 234 12.42 25.93 5.94
C GLN A 234 13.38 24.88 6.53
N ALA A 235 12.91 23.64 6.65
CA ALA A 235 13.71 22.54 7.19
C ALA A 235 14.36 21.67 6.09
N LYS A 236 14.25 22.07 4.81
CA LYS A 236 14.73 21.30 3.66
C LYS A 236 16.07 21.79 3.17
N SER A 237 16.86 20.87 2.59
CA SER A 237 18.06 21.20 1.84
C SER A 237 17.73 21.95 0.54
N GLU A 238 18.69 22.69 0.01
CA GLU A 238 18.55 23.38 -1.28
C GLU A 238 18.25 22.39 -2.41
N GLU A 239 18.84 21.19 -2.36
CA GLU A 239 18.59 20.11 -3.32
C GLU A 239 17.14 19.59 -3.27
N GLU A 240 16.56 19.42 -2.08
CA GLU A 240 15.16 19.04 -1.92
C GLU A 240 14.20 20.12 -2.42
N ILE A 241 14.55 21.39 -2.19
CA ILE A 241 13.77 22.54 -2.67
C ILE A 241 13.79 22.59 -4.21
N GLU A 242 14.96 22.39 -4.82
CA GLU A 242 15.09 22.38 -6.28
C GLU A 242 14.31 21.22 -6.91
N ARG A 243 14.43 20.01 -6.36
CA ARG A 243 13.61 18.86 -6.79
C ARG A 243 12.10 19.10 -6.64
N LEU A 244 11.67 19.77 -5.58
CA LEU A 244 10.26 20.15 -5.43
C LEU A 244 9.81 21.18 -6.47
N LYS A 245 10.72 22.02 -6.97
CA LYS A 245 10.43 22.94 -8.09
C LYS A 245 10.34 22.18 -9.41
N GLU A 246 11.26 21.25 -9.67
CA GLU A 246 11.21 20.36 -10.83
C GLU A 246 9.90 19.55 -10.88
N LEU A 247 9.43 19.05 -9.72
CA LEU A 247 8.15 18.34 -9.63
C LEU A 247 6.91 19.20 -9.93
N LYS A 248 7.02 20.54 -9.84
CA LYS A 248 5.94 21.43 -10.29
C LYS A 248 5.82 21.48 -11.81
N ASP A 249 6.92 21.28 -12.50
CA ASP A 249 6.98 21.28 -13.96
C ASP A 249 6.63 19.90 -14.54
N ASP A 250 6.93 18.81 -13.80
CA ASP A 250 6.67 17.40 -14.20
C ASP A 250 5.26 16.90 -13.85
N GLY A 251 4.41 17.74 -13.31
CA GLY A 251 3.00 17.47 -13.03
C GLY A 251 2.71 17.14 -11.57
N ASP A 252 2.18 18.06 -10.93
CA ASP A 252 1.08 18.09 -9.98
C ASP A 252 0.79 16.78 -9.24
N VAL A 253 1.79 16.20 -8.58
CA VAL A 253 1.57 15.03 -7.71
C VAL A 253 0.91 15.47 -6.40
N TRP A 254 -0.02 14.66 -5.91
CA TRP A 254 -0.71 14.88 -4.65
C TRP A 254 -1.37 16.29 -4.52
N GLN A 255 -1.92 16.81 -5.64
CA GLN A 255 -2.75 18.01 -5.58
C GLN A 255 -4.13 17.68 -5.01
N LYS A 256 -4.66 18.59 -4.20
CA LYS A 256 -5.99 18.46 -3.60
C LYS A 256 -7.06 18.16 -4.66
N GLU A 257 -7.08 18.96 -5.71
CA GLU A 257 -8.07 18.87 -6.78
C GLU A 257 -8.03 17.50 -7.48
N LYS A 258 -6.84 16.92 -7.65
CA LYS A 258 -6.69 15.59 -8.25
C LYS A 258 -7.11 14.47 -7.29
N VAL A 259 -6.80 14.61 -6.00
CA VAL A 259 -7.24 13.68 -4.97
C VAL A 259 -8.77 13.67 -4.89
N GLU A 260 -9.40 14.84 -4.87
CA GLU A 260 -10.85 14.99 -4.90
C GLU A 260 -11.46 14.40 -6.18
N THR A 261 -10.85 14.66 -7.35
CA THR A 261 -11.29 14.10 -8.64
C THR A 261 -11.35 12.57 -8.61
N TYR A 262 -10.34 11.88 -8.05
CA TYR A 262 -10.39 10.40 -7.95
C TYR A 262 -11.47 9.92 -6.99
N LEU A 263 -11.63 10.58 -5.84
CA LEU A 263 -12.68 10.22 -4.87
C LEU A 263 -14.10 10.46 -5.45
N GLU A 264 -14.31 11.56 -6.14
CA GLU A 264 -15.56 11.85 -6.85
C GLU A 264 -15.83 10.87 -8.00
N ALA A 265 -14.77 10.50 -8.75
CA ALA A 265 -14.90 9.51 -9.82
C ALA A 265 -15.33 8.13 -9.31
N LEU A 266 -14.76 7.67 -8.18
CA LEU A 266 -15.17 6.43 -7.52
C LEU A 266 -16.62 6.49 -7.04
N GLN A 267 -17.03 7.62 -6.45
CA GLN A 267 -18.41 7.83 -6.02
C GLN A 267 -19.39 7.84 -7.20
N ASN A 268 -19.04 8.51 -8.29
CA ASN A 268 -19.87 8.58 -9.49
C ASN A 268 -19.99 7.22 -10.16
N LYS A 269 -18.87 6.46 -10.25
CA LYS A 269 -18.89 5.11 -10.79
C LYS A 269 -19.80 4.17 -10.03
N LYS A 270 -19.81 4.26 -8.69
CA LYS A 270 -20.78 3.52 -7.85
C LYS A 270 -22.23 3.88 -8.20
N LYS A 271 -22.55 5.18 -8.39
CA LYS A 271 -23.90 5.62 -8.73
C LYS A 271 -24.32 5.10 -10.11
N GLU A 272 -23.44 5.22 -11.10
CA GLU A 272 -23.66 4.69 -12.45
C GLU A 272 -23.99 3.19 -12.42
N GLU A 273 -23.18 2.40 -11.72
CA GLU A 273 -23.40 0.96 -11.60
C GLU A 273 -24.69 0.62 -10.82
N ALA A 274 -25.08 1.42 -9.84
CA ALA A 274 -26.34 1.24 -9.12
C ALA A 274 -27.56 1.52 -10.01
N GLU A 275 -27.55 2.63 -10.77
CA GLU A 275 -28.61 2.98 -11.70
C GLU A 275 -28.77 1.95 -12.83
N GLU A 276 -27.66 1.40 -13.30
CA GLU A 276 -27.69 0.37 -14.33
C GLU A 276 -28.24 -0.95 -13.77
N ARG A 277 -27.95 -1.29 -12.50
CA ARG A 277 -28.53 -2.46 -11.81
C ARG A 277 -30.05 -2.37 -11.68
N GLU A 278 -30.58 -1.19 -11.42
CA GLU A 278 -32.04 -0.98 -11.34
C GLU A 278 -32.75 -1.21 -12.69
N LYS A 279 -32.03 -0.99 -13.79
CA LYS A 279 -32.56 -1.20 -15.15
C LYS A 279 -32.53 -2.67 -15.60
N GLU A 280 -31.68 -3.52 -14.99
CA GLU A 280 -31.45 -4.93 -15.35
C GLU A 280 -32.35 -5.91 -14.57
N VAL A 281 -33.57 -5.53 -14.16
CA VAL A 281 -34.44 -6.26 -13.21
C VAL A 281 -34.89 -7.66 -13.69
N GLU A 282 -34.59 -8.12 -14.90
CA GLU A 282 -35.16 -9.36 -15.47
C GLU A 282 -34.19 -10.46 -15.86
N SER A 283 -32.89 -10.35 -15.65
CA SER A 283 -32.00 -11.48 -15.95
C SER A 283 -31.61 -12.26 -14.70
N ASP A 284 -31.84 -13.56 -14.71
CA ASP A 284 -31.48 -14.54 -13.66
C ASP A 284 -29.96 -14.61 -13.38
N GLU A 285 -29.15 -13.81 -14.03
CA GLU A 285 -27.75 -13.61 -13.77
C GLU A 285 -27.53 -12.64 -12.60
N LYS A 286 -27.85 -13.09 -11.40
CA LYS A 286 -27.10 -12.62 -10.21
C LYS A 286 -25.64 -13.09 -10.33
N ALA A 287 -25.01 -12.78 -11.47
CA ALA A 287 -23.61 -13.01 -11.71
C ALA A 287 -22.83 -12.38 -10.54
N LYS A 288 -21.88 -13.10 -10.04
CA LYS A 288 -21.02 -12.72 -8.94
C LYS A 288 -20.40 -11.37 -9.23
N ARG A 289 -20.96 -10.33 -8.63
CA ARG A 289 -20.58 -8.94 -8.87
C ARG A 289 -19.35 -8.60 -8.02
N SER A 290 -18.46 -7.82 -8.59
CA SER A 290 -17.40 -7.16 -7.84
C SER A 290 -17.98 -6.30 -6.70
N ASN A 291 -17.38 -6.37 -5.51
CA ASN A 291 -17.72 -5.45 -4.42
C ASN A 291 -16.84 -4.19 -4.44
N VAL A 292 -15.83 -4.18 -5.32
CA VAL A 292 -14.76 -3.17 -5.29
C VAL A 292 -15.31 -1.77 -5.55
N VAL A 293 -16.06 -1.58 -6.64
CA VAL A 293 -16.62 -0.25 -6.99
C VAL A 293 -17.62 0.23 -5.96
N ASP A 294 -18.54 -0.65 -5.52
CA ASP A 294 -19.55 -0.29 -4.52
C ASP A 294 -18.91 0.14 -3.20
N THR A 295 -17.95 -0.64 -2.72
CA THR A 295 -17.32 -0.40 -1.43
C THR A 295 -16.35 0.78 -1.47
N LEU A 296 -15.49 0.87 -2.52
CA LEU A 296 -14.60 2.01 -2.69
C LEU A 296 -15.40 3.31 -2.90
N GLY A 297 -16.47 3.29 -3.68
CA GLY A 297 -17.32 4.45 -3.89
C GLY A 297 -18.00 4.92 -2.60
N TYR A 298 -18.37 3.99 -1.71
CA TYR A 298 -18.87 4.34 -0.38
C TYR A 298 -17.78 4.97 0.50
N PHE A 299 -16.61 4.35 0.57
CA PHE A 299 -15.49 4.87 1.35
C PHE A 299 -14.93 6.18 0.78
N ALA A 300 -15.02 6.37 -0.53
CA ALA A 300 -14.63 7.61 -1.18
C ALA A 300 -15.45 8.82 -0.73
N ILE A 301 -16.73 8.65 -0.35
CA ILE A 301 -17.55 9.73 0.23
C ILE A 301 -16.95 10.18 1.56
N VAL A 302 -16.61 9.21 2.42
CA VAL A 302 -15.97 9.49 3.72
C VAL A 302 -14.62 10.15 3.52
N GLY A 303 -13.85 9.62 2.55
CA GLY A 303 -12.55 10.17 2.17
C GLY A 303 -12.62 11.60 1.65
N LEU A 304 -13.57 11.90 0.79
CA LEU A 304 -13.79 13.25 0.25
C LEU A 304 -14.15 14.24 1.36
N ALA A 305 -15.09 13.88 2.22
CA ALA A 305 -15.44 14.72 3.38
C ALA A 305 -14.21 14.98 4.28
N ARG A 306 -13.35 13.98 4.49
CA ARG A 306 -12.10 14.13 5.26
C ARG A 306 -11.12 15.09 4.57
N VAL A 307 -10.91 14.99 3.25
CA VAL A 307 -10.04 15.90 2.48
C VAL A 307 -10.56 17.34 2.57
N GLN A 308 -11.85 17.55 2.42
CA GLN A 308 -12.51 18.85 2.55
C GLN A 308 -12.33 19.43 3.97
N CYS A 309 -12.52 18.62 5.01
CA CYS A 309 -12.24 19.03 6.39
C CYS A 309 -10.78 19.44 6.60
N LEU A 310 -9.84 18.65 6.10
CA LEU A 310 -8.40 18.95 6.19
C LEU A 310 -8.01 20.24 5.46
N SER A 311 -8.78 20.59 4.43
CA SER A 311 -8.61 21.81 3.63
C SER A 311 -9.35 23.04 4.20
N GLY A 312 -10.11 22.87 5.31
CA GLY A 312 -10.90 23.94 5.93
C GLY A 312 -12.25 24.21 5.26
N GLU A 313 -12.68 23.35 4.36
CA GLU A 313 -13.94 23.47 3.60
C GLU A 313 -15.09 22.76 4.33
N TYR A 314 -15.36 23.17 5.56
CA TYR A 314 -16.28 22.47 6.47
C TYR A 314 -17.72 22.41 5.95
N GLU A 315 -18.23 23.47 5.32
CA GLU A 315 -19.58 23.46 4.75
C GLU A 315 -19.70 22.47 3.59
N LEU A 316 -18.67 22.34 2.77
CA LEU A 316 -18.63 21.38 1.67
C LEU A 316 -18.56 19.95 2.21
N SER A 317 -17.74 19.72 3.23
CA SER A 317 -17.63 18.43 3.91
C SER A 317 -18.99 17.98 4.49
N LEU A 318 -19.72 18.88 5.15
CA LEU A 318 -21.06 18.57 5.67
C LEU A 318 -22.03 18.19 4.53
N LYS A 319 -22.04 18.93 3.43
CA LYS A 319 -22.85 18.58 2.24
C LYS A 319 -22.48 17.23 1.64
N THR A 320 -21.20 16.87 1.68
CA THR A 320 -20.72 15.56 1.22
C THR A 320 -21.26 14.45 2.12
N PHE A 321 -21.31 14.66 3.44
CA PHE A 321 -21.93 13.70 4.38
C PHE A 321 -23.45 13.59 4.19
N ASP A 322 -24.15 14.69 3.93
CA ASP A 322 -25.59 14.66 3.69
C ASP A 322 -25.98 13.86 2.43
N ALA A 323 -25.02 13.67 1.50
CA ALA A 323 -25.19 12.85 0.32
C ALA A 323 -24.98 11.35 0.57
N MET A 324 -24.62 10.93 1.80
CA MET A 324 -24.53 9.51 2.14
C MET A 324 -25.93 8.89 2.21
N PRO A 325 -26.10 7.67 1.60
CA PRO A 325 -27.38 6.97 1.61
C PRO A 325 -27.77 6.45 3.00
#